data_3622aa27bfb309c907788c956a418344
#
_entry.id   3622aa27bfb309c907788c956a418344
#
_cell.length_a   1.000
_cell.length_b   1.000
_cell.length_c   1.000
_cell.angle_alpha   90.00
_cell.angle_beta   90.00
_cell.angle_gamma   90.00
#
_symmetry.space_group_name_H-M   'P 1'
#
loop_
_entity.id
_entity.type
_entity.pdbx_description
1 polymer ?
#
loop_
_entity_poly.entity_id
_entity_poly.type
_entity_poly.pdbx_seq_one_letter_code
_entity_poly.pdbx_strand_id
1 'polypeptide(L)'
;MKILQWFLASLIALVLIAPLRAGDQTQPKLGIEEKLGQTIPLDAEFYDEHGQLVSLKDLVNKPTIFTFVYFRCPGICTPLLNELAKIVEKSDLVLGKDYQIISLSFNHRETPEMAAGKKESYLQSINKQVDPSGWRFLTGDSLSIHRLTDGAGFYFMPNGNDFIHAGALIVVSPEGKITRYINGIRYLPFDVKMAVYEASTGQVGPTIANVLRFCYSYNPEGHAYTLNFMRISLVVTLGFVGVFVLVFIVRPRKKQPER
;
A
#
# COMPACT_ATOMS: atom_id res chain seq x y z
N MET A 1 27.67 48.57 9.32
CA MET A 1 27.72 47.50 10.34
C MET A 1 26.47 47.35 11.15
N LYS A 2 25.81 48.43 11.63
CA LYS A 2 24.57 48.33 12.47
C LYS A 2 23.37 47.71 11.75
N ILE A 3 23.17 47.96 10.46
CA ILE A 3 22.05 47.41 9.69
C ILE A 3 22.13 45.89 9.54
N LEU A 4 23.33 45.34 9.36
CA LEU A 4 23.58 43.90 9.23
C LEU A 4 23.32 43.17 10.56
N GLN A 5 23.58 43.80 11.69
CA GLN A 5 23.27 43.24 13.02
C GLN A 5 21.74 43.14 13.27
N TRP A 6 20.97 44.12 12.81
CA TRP A 6 19.51 44.11 12.92
C TRP A 6 18.87 43.03 12.03
N PHE A 7 19.42 42.79 10.84
CA PHE A 7 18.95 41.70 9.96
C PHE A 7 19.28 40.32 10.56
N LEU A 8 20.46 40.13 11.15
CA LEU A 8 20.79 38.88 11.83
C LEU A 8 19.94 38.64 13.07
N ALA A 9 19.64 39.67 13.85
CA ALA A 9 18.80 39.56 15.05
C ALA A 9 17.35 39.22 14.67
N SER A 10 16.78 39.80 13.61
CA SER A 10 15.42 39.46 13.13
C SER A 10 15.35 38.05 12.55
N LEU A 11 16.41 37.56 11.91
CA LEU A 11 16.45 36.18 11.36
C LEU A 11 16.52 35.14 12.50
N ILE A 12 17.25 35.45 13.59
CA ILE A 12 17.33 34.57 14.76
C ILE A 12 16.02 34.56 15.55
N ALA A 13 15.31 35.69 15.64
CA ALA A 13 13.99 35.75 16.27
C ALA A 13 12.92 34.95 15.51
N LEU A 14 13.03 34.82 14.19
CA LEU A 14 12.11 34.03 13.36
C LEU A 14 12.33 32.52 13.51
N VAL A 15 13.54 32.09 13.91
CA VAL A 15 13.87 30.66 14.13
C VAL A 15 13.44 30.18 15.50
N LEU A 16 13.22 31.08 16.45
CA LEU A 16 12.83 30.77 17.84
C LEU A 16 11.32 30.59 18.04
N ILE A 17 10.49 30.80 17.00
CA ILE A 17 9.11 30.35 16.99
C ILE A 17 9.09 28.86 16.67
N ALA A 18 9.61 28.05 17.58
CA ALA A 18 9.40 26.61 17.51
C ALA A 18 7.89 26.35 17.55
N PRO A 19 7.32 25.61 16.60
CA PRO A 19 5.93 25.21 16.72
C PRO A 19 5.79 24.42 18.00
N LEU A 20 4.95 24.90 18.94
CA LEU A 20 4.48 24.07 20.04
C LEU A 20 4.02 22.75 19.38
N ARG A 21 4.70 21.67 19.71
CA ARG A 21 4.21 20.32 19.39
C ARG A 21 2.83 20.23 20.02
N ALA A 22 1.81 20.39 19.18
CA ALA A 22 0.47 19.95 19.52
C ALA A 22 0.60 18.50 19.96
N GLY A 23 0.14 18.20 21.17
CA GLY A 23 0.25 16.88 21.76
C GLY A 23 -0.24 15.85 20.76
N ASP A 24 0.50 14.76 20.69
CA ASP A 24 0.18 13.57 19.92
C ASP A 24 -1.19 13.02 20.39
N GLN A 25 -2.26 13.57 19.83
CA GLN A 25 -3.56 12.94 19.91
C GLN A 25 -3.42 11.71 18.99
N THR A 26 -3.21 10.55 19.58
CA THR A 26 -3.27 9.25 18.90
C THR A 26 -4.65 9.09 18.30
N GLN A 27 -4.87 9.72 17.14
CA GLN A 27 -6.04 9.41 16.32
C GLN A 27 -5.95 7.92 15.96
N PRO A 28 -7.06 7.17 16.08
CA PRO A 28 -7.03 5.77 15.72
C PRO A 28 -6.52 5.63 14.29
N LYS A 29 -5.50 4.80 14.09
CA LYS A 29 -4.94 4.54 12.77
C LYS A 29 -6.05 3.99 11.88
N LEU A 30 -6.20 4.54 10.69
CA LEU A 30 -7.16 4.10 9.68
C LEU A 30 -6.51 4.16 8.29
N GLY A 31 -6.73 3.11 7.47
CA GLY A 31 -6.20 3.06 6.11
C GLY A 31 -4.96 2.17 5.98
N ILE A 32 -4.05 2.52 5.08
CA ILE A 32 -2.83 1.76 4.79
C ILE A 32 -1.60 2.54 5.20
N GLU A 33 -0.76 1.91 6.03
CA GLU A 33 0.61 2.34 6.32
C GLU A 33 1.56 1.33 5.67
N GLU A 34 2.23 1.70 4.60
CA GLU A 34 3.08 0.78 3.85
C GLU A 34 4.29 0.33 4.68
N LYS A 35 4.40 -0.96 4.91
CA LYS A 35 5.48 -1.63 5.65
C LYS A 35 6.38 -2.45 4.72
N LEU A 36 6.78 -1.85 3.61
CA LEU A 36 7.62 -2.50 2.61
C LEU A 36 8.91 -3.07 3.22
N GLY A 37 9.24 -4.30 2.84
CA GLY A 37 10.41 -5.01 3.32
C GLY A 37 10.25 -5.66 4.71
N GLN A 38 9.20 -5.37 5.45
CA GLN A 38 8.90 -6.06 6.71
C GLN A 38 8.24 -7.41 6.43
N THR A 39 8.36 -8.33 7.39
CA THR A 39 7.74 -9.66 7.30
C THR A 39 6.43 -9.66 8.09
N ILE A 40 5.37 -10.21 7.48
CA ILE A 40 4.10 -10.45 8.18
C ILE A 40 4.26 -11.51 9.27
N PRO A 41 3.41 -11.55 10.31
CA PRO A 41 3.46 -12.56 11.36
C PRO A 41 3.04 -13.93 10.81
N LEU A 42 3.99 -14.71 10.33
CA LEU A 42 3.76 -16.03 9.73
C LEU A 42 3.26 -17.08 10.72
N ASP A 43 3.49 -16.89 12.02
CA ASP A 43 3.00 -17.74 13.10
C ASP A 43 1.55 -17.44 13.51
N ALA A 44 0.87 -16.51 12.84
CA ALA A 44 -0.55 -16.28 13.04
C ALA A 44 -1.38 -17.44 12.46
N GLU A 45 -2.43 -17.83 13.19
CA GLU A 45 -3.31 -18.95 12.85
C GLU A 45 -4.71 -18.44 12.51
N PHE A 46 -5.34 -19.10 11.54
CA PHE A 46 -6.67 -18.76 11.03
C PHE A 46 -7.45 -20.03 10.72
N TYR A 47 -8.76 -19.92 10.61
CA TYR A 47 -9.60 -20.99 10.08
C TYR A 47 -9.76 -20.82 8.57
N ASP A 48 -9.52 -21.89 7.85
CA ASP A 48 -9.76 -21.94 6.42
C ASP A 48 -11.27 -22.13 6.09
N GLU A 49 -11.60 -22.16 4.81
CA GLU A 49 -12.95 -22.37 4.31
C GLU A 49 -13.54 -23.77 4.64
N HIS A 50 -12.76 -24.67 5.18
CA HIS A 50 -13.18 -25.99 5.65
C HIS A 50 -13.28 -26.06 7.20
N GLY A 51 -13.01 -24.96 7.88
CA GLY A 51 -12.99 -24.89 9.34
C GLY A 51 -11.73 -25.50 9.97
N GLN A 52 -10.70 -25.76 9.17
CA GLN A 52 -9.43 -26.28 9.67
C GLN A 52 -8.54 -25.13 10.13
N LEU A 53 -7.89 -25.31 11.29
CA LEU A 53 -6.90 -24.34 11.77
C LEU A 53 -5.63 -24.48 10.93
N VAL A 54 -5.19 -23.37 10.35
CA VAL A 54 -4.03 -23.30 9.45
C VAL A 54 -3.12 -22.14 9.87
N SER A 55 -1.80 -22.38 9.81
CA SER A 55 -0.80 -21.35 10.05
C SER A 55 -0.47 -20.62 8.74
N LEU A 56 -0.23 -19.33 8.81
CA LEU A 56 0.26 -18.58 7.64
C LEU A 56 1.62 -19.10 7.17
N LYS A 57 2.45 -19.64 8.07
CA LYS A 57 3.72 -20.26 7.72
C LYS A 57 3.58 -21.43 6.75
N ASP A 58 2.52 -22.22 6.91
CA ASP A 58 2.25 -23.36 6.04
C ASP A 58 1.57 -22.95 4.73
N LEU A 59 0.79 -21.86 4.77
CA LEU A 59 0.08 -21.34 3.60
C LEU A 59 0.99 -20.51 2.69
N VAL A 60 1.81 -19.61 3.25
CA VAL A 60 2.63 -18.67 2.48
C VAL A 60 3.93 -19.34 2.03
N ASN A 61 3.87 -20.05 0.91
CA ASN A 61 5.00 -20.79 0.34
C ASN A 61 5.32 -20.39 -1.11
N LYS A 62 4.63 -19.41 -1.63
CA LYS A 62 4.81 -18.80 -2.96
C LYS A 62 4.38 -17.33 -2.91
N PRO A 63 4.63 -16.52 -3.95
CA PRO A 63 4.12 -15.16 -4.04
C PRO A 63 2.64 -15.12 -3.66
N THR A 64 2.29 -14.35 -2.63
CA THR A 64 0.94 -14.35 -2.07
C THR A 64 0.34 -12.94 -2.11
N ILE A 65 -0.86 -12.84 -2.67
CA ILE A 65 -1.66 -11.62 -2.68
C ILE A 65 -2.65 -11.70 -1.51
N PHE A 66 -2.47 -10.86 -0.51
CA PHE A 66 -3.44 -10.69 0.57
C PHE A 66 -4.49 -9.65 0.21
N THR A 67 -5.75 -9.97 0.51
CA THR A 67 -6.86 -9.01 0.55
C THR A 67 -7.51 -9.08 1.93
N PHE A 68 -7.64 -7.92 2.58
CA PHE A 68 -8.37 -7.80 3.82
C PHE A 68 -9.77 -7.28 3.50
N VAL A 69 -10.77 -8.10 3.76
CA VAL A 69 -12.18 -7.88 3.42
C VAL A 69 -13.07 -8.28 4.59
N TYR A 70 -14.38 -8.12 4.48
CA TYR A 70 -15.35 -8.89 5.26
C TYR A 70 -16.49 -9.34 4.34
N PHE A 71 -16.99 -10.54 4.56
CA PHE A 71 -17.81 -11.25 3.57
C PHE A 71 -19.22 -10.68 3.45
N ARG A 72 -19.74 -10.02 4.49
CA ARG A 72 -21.04 -9.32 4.49
C ARG A 72 -20.93 -7.85 4.08
N CYS A 73 -19.80 -7.41 3.56
CA CYS A 73 -19.57 -6.01 3.19
C CYS A 73 -20.60 -5.54 2.15
N PRO A 74 -21.38 -4.48 2.43
CA PRO A 74 -22.28 -3.90 1.46
C PRO A 74 -21.58 -2.97 0.45
N GLY A 75 -20.32 -2.67 0.69
CA GLY A 75 -19.55 -1.63 -0.02
C GLY A 75 -18.47 -2.16 -0.96
N ILE A 76 -17.22 -1.86 -0.62
CA ILE A 76 -16.06 -1.99 -1.53
C ILE A 76 -15.48 -3.41 -1.66
N CYS A 77 -15.77 -4.34 -0.73
CA CYS A 77 -15.18 -5.68 -0.77
C CYS A 77 -15.63 -6.50 -1.99
N THR A 78 -16.90 -6.42 -2.35
CA THR A 78 -17.42 -7.13 -3.54
C THR A 78 -16.79 -6.60 -4.84
N PRO A 79 -16.76 -5.29 -5.13
CA PRO A 79 -16.02 -4.75 -6.28
C PRO A 79 -14.54 -5.16 -6.30
N LEU A 80 -13.86 -5.13 -5.16
CA LEU A 80 -12.45 -5.51 -5.04
C LEU A 80 -12.23 -6.97 -5.44
N LEU A 81 -13.00 -7.89 -4.85
CA LEU A 81 -12.88 -9.32 -5.14
C LEU A 81 -13.30 -9.66 -6.58
N ASN A 82 -14.29 -8.96 -7.14
CA ASN A 82 -14.67 -9.10 -8.55
C ASN A 82 -13.52 -8.68 -9.49
N GLU A 83 -12.85 -7.57 -9.20
CA GLU A 83 -11.70 -7.16 -10.01
C GLU A 83 -10.54 -8.17 -9.89
N LEU A 84 -10.34 -8.75 -8.72
CA LEU A 84 -9.32 -9.77 -8.53
C LEU A 84 -9.66 -11.05 -9.32
N ALA A 85 -10.94 -11.48 -9.32
CA ALA A 85 -11.40 -12.59 -10.17
C ALA A 85 -11.15 -12.34 -11.67
N LYS A 86 -11.43 -11.13 -12.15
CA LYS A 86 -11.12 -10.73 -13.54
C LYS A 86 -9.61 -10.76 -13.84
N ILE A 87 -8.77 -10.39 -12.88
CA ILE A 87 -7.32 -10.48 -13.04
C ILE A 87 -6.88 -11.92 -13.15
N VAL A 88 -7.38 -12.80 -12.28
CA VAL A 88 -7.12 -14.25 -12.36
C VAL A 88 -7.53 -14.80 -13.74
N GLU A 89 -8.71 -14.41 -14.24
CA GLU A 89 -9.20 -14.85 -15.54
C GLU A 89 -8.29 -14.39 -16.71
N LYS A 90 -7.87 -13.12 -16.69
CA LYS A 90 -7.12 -12.48 -17.78
C LYS A 90 -5.61 -12.68 -17.70
N SER A 91 -5.10 -13.09 -16.54
CA SER A 91 -3.66 -13.28 -16.33
C SER A 91 -3.13 -14.48 -17.09
N ASP A 92 -1.91 -14.36 -17.60
CA ASP A 92 -1.08 -15.46 -18.08
C ASP A 92 -0.39 -16.23 -16.95
N LEU A 93 -0.35 -15.68 -15.75
CA LEU A 93 0.11 -16.37 -14.54
C LEU A 93 -0.94 -17.39 -14.08
N VAL A 94 -0.47 -18.53 -13.60
CA VAL A 94 -1.31 -19.65 -13.15
C VAL A 94 -1.53 -19.57 -11.65
N LEU A 95 -2.79 -19.30 -11.26
CA LEU A 95 -3.21 -19.33 -9.87
C LEU A 95 -2.96 -20.71 -9.25
N GLY A 96 -2.41 -20.76 -8.04
CA GLY A 96 -2.03 -21.99 -7.35
C GLY A 96 -0.62 -22.49 -7.71
N LYS A 97 -0.08 -22.10 -8.89
CA LYS A 97 1.28 -22.46 -9.32
C LYS A 97 2.26 -21.29 -9.17
N ASP A 98 2.03 -20.20 -9.88
CA ASP A 98 2.94 -19.04 -9.93
C ASP A 98 2.72 -18.09 -8.76
N TYR A 99 1.50 -18.04 -8.26
CA TYR A 99 1.09 -17.23 -7.11
C TYR A 99 -0.17 -17.80 -6.46
N GLN A 100 -0.50 -17.30 -5.32
CA GLN A 100 -1.77 -17.60 -4.62
C GLN A 100 -2.42 -16.33 -4.09
N ILE A 101 -3.69 -16.44 -3.70
CA ILE A 101 -4.47 -15.36 -3.11
C ILE A 101 -4.99 -15.83 -1.76
N ILE A 102 -4.90 -14.96 -0.75
CA ILE A 102 -5.49 -15.15 0.55
C ILE A 102 -6.42 -13.97 0.83
N SER A 103 -7.72 -14.25 0.89
CA SER A 103 -8.76 -13.31 1.29
C SER A 103 -9.11 -13.56 2.75
N LEU A 104 -8.64 -12.71 3.66
CA LEU A 104 -8.93 -12.82 5.09
C LEU A 104 -10.11 -11.91 5.44
N SER A 105 -11.14 -12.47 6.09
CA SER A 105 -12.12 -11.64 6.77
C SER A 105 -11.51 -11.00 8.02
N PHE A 106 -11.53 -9.67 8.09
CA PHE A 106 -11.17 -8.97 9.32
C PHE A 106 -12.34 -8.80 10.31
N ASN A 107 -13.52 -9.32 9.98
CA ASN A 107 -14.65 -9.39 10.90
C ASN A 107 -14.63 -10.72 11.65
N HIS A 108 -14.19 -10.70 12.90
CA HIS A 108 -14.09 -11.88 13.76
C HIS A 108 -15.43 -12.61 14.02
N ARG A 109 -16.56 -12.02 13.59
CA ARG A 109 -17.90 -12.64 13.69
C ARG A 109 -18.26 -13.48 12.48
N GLU A 110 -17.43 -13.48 11.44
CA GLU A 110 -17.65 -14.28 10.24
C GLU A 110 -17.05 -15.68 10.39
N THR A 111 -17.69 -16.66 9.75
CA THR A 111 -17.44 -18.08 9.97
C THR A 111 -16.79 -18.74 8.75
N PRO A 112 -16.16 -19.91 8.91
CA PRO A 112 -15.63 -20.71 7.79
C PRO A 112 -16.68 -21.05 6.73
N GLU A 113 -17.95 -21.28 7.12
CA GLU A 113 -19.02 -21.57 6.17
C GLU A 113 -19.30 -20.37 5.26
N MET A 114 -19.21 -19.15 5.81
CA MET A 114 -19.33 -17.93 5.01
C MET A 114 -18.14 -17.77 4.06
N ALA A 115 -16.93 -18.12 4.53
CA ALA A 115 -15.74 -18.15 3.71
C ALA A 115 -15.86 -19.14 2.54
N ALA A 116 -16.37 -20.35 2.80
CA ALA A 116 -16.63 -21.37 1.79
C ALA A 116 -17.61 -20.88 0.71
N GLY A 117 -18.74 -20.31 1.11
CA GLY A 117 -19.73 -19.77 0.17
C GLY A 117 -19.19 -18.61 -0.67
N LYS A 118 -18.34 -17.75 -0.09
CA LYS A 118 -17.66 -16.68 -0.84
C LYS A 118 -16.65 -17.25 -1.83
N LYS A 119 -15.81 -18.18 -1.40
CA LYS A 119 -14.86 -18.88 -2.27
C LYS A 119 -15.52 -19.49 -3.48
N GLU A 120 -16.58 -20.26 -3.25
CA GLU A 120 -17.35 -20.90 -4.32
C GLU A 120 -17.88 -19.87 -5.32
N SER A 121 -18.53 -18.81 -4.83
CA SER A 121 -19.11 -17.75 -5.67
C SER A 121 -18.04 -17.09 -6.57
N TYR A 122 -16.84 -16.79 -6.04
CA TYR A 122 -15.79 -16.15 -6.84
C TYR A 122 -15.12 -17.12 -7.80
N LEU A 123 -14.86 -18.37 -7.40
CA LEU A 123 -14.30 -19.38 -8.31
C LEU A 123 -15.25 -19.67 -9.48
N GLN A 124 -16.57 -19.74 -9.24
CA GLN A 124 -17.57 -19.92 -10.28
C GLN A 124 -17.68 -18.72 -11.25
N SER A 125 -17.31 -17.52 -10.78
CA SER A 125 -17.34 -16.31 -11.64
C SER A 125 -16.17 -16.23 -12.62
N ILE A 126 -15.15 -17.07 -12.48
CA ILE A 126 -13.96 -17.11 -13.34
C ILE A 126 -14.22 -18.05 -14.49
N ASN A 127 -14.30 -17.52 -15.74
CA ASN A 127 -14.50 -18.31 -16.96
C ASN A 127 -13.21 -19.00 -17.45
N LYS A 128 -12.40 -19.49 -16.51
CA LYS A 128 -11.14 -20.19 -16.77
C LYS A 128 -10.99 -21.31 -15.75
N GLN A 129 -10.46 -22.44 -16.17
CA GLN A 129 -10.12 -23.49 -15.21
C GLN A 129 -8.96 -23.02 -14.32
N VAL A 130 -9.20 -23.00 -13.02
CA VAL A 130 -8.23 -22.59 -12.01
C VAL A 130 -8.13 -23.65 -10.92
N ASP A 131 -6.98 -23.73 -10.26
CA ASP A 131 -6.81 -24.54 -9.07
C ASP A 131 -7.54 -23.87 -7.89
N PRO A 132 -8.59 -24.51 -7.32
CA PRO A 132 -9.32 -23.94 -6.19
C PRO A 132 -8.46 -23.71 -4.94
N SER A 133 -7.35 -24.44 -4.81
CA SER A 133 -6.42 -24.28 -3.68
C SER A 133 -5.60 -22.99 -3.77
N GLY A 134 -5.51 -22.39 -4.96
CA GLY A 134 -4.78 -21.16 -5.20
C GLY A 134 -5.44 -19.91 -4.62
N TRP A 135 -6.72 -19.96 -4.29
CA TRP A 135 -7.44 -18.85 -3.64
C TRP A 135 -8.08 -19.30 -2.34
N ARG A 136 -7.46 -18.93 -1.22
CA ARG A 136 -7.92 -19.30 0.12
C ARG A 136 -8.75 -18.17 0.72
N PHE A 137 -9.79 -18.54 1.45
CA PHE A 137 -10.66 -17.63 2.19
C PHE A 137 -10.59 -17.96 3.67
N LEU A 138 -10.07 -17.02 4.46
CA LEU A 138 -9.78 -17.27 5.87
C LEU A 138 -10.69 -16.44 6.78
N THR A 139 -10.93 -16.99 7.96
CA THR A 139 -11.55 -16.32 9.10
C THR A 139 -10.70 -16.50 10.34
N GLY A 140 -10.88 -15.69 11.38
CA GLY A 140 -10.07 -15.80 12.58
C GLY A 140 -10.68 -15.07 13.76
N ASP A 141 -10.04 -15.24 14.91
CA ASP A 141 -10.34 -14.47 16.10
C ASP A 141 -9.79 -13.03 15.99
N SER A 142 -10.29 -12.15 16.85
CA SER A 142 -9.93 -10.72 16.81
C SER A 142 -8.42 -10.49 17.02
N LEU A 143 -7.76 -11.28 17.84
CA LEU A 143 -6.33 -11.11 18.15
C LEU A 143 -5.47 -11.46 16.94
N SER A 144 -5.71 -12.63 16.33
CA SER A 144 -5.00 -13.10 15.14
C SER A 144 -5.22 -12.15 13.96
N ILE A 145 -6.46 -11.66 13.78
CA ILE A 145 -6.82 -10.68 12.75
C ILE A 145 -6.02 -9.38 12.94
N HIS A 146 -6.09 -8.76 14.13
CA HIS A 146 -5.36 -7.52 14.38
C HIS A 146 -3.84 -7.71 14.24
N ARG A 147 -3.32 -8.82 14.74
CA ARG A 147 -1.90 -9.14 14.61
C ARG A 147 -1.43 -9.16 13.16
N LEU A 148 -2.19 -9.80 12.26
CA LEU A 148 -1.85 -9.83 10.84
C LEU A 148 -2.09 -8.49 10.15
N THR A 149 -3.24 -7.87 10.37
CA THR A 149 -3.57 -6.59 9.72
C THR A 149 -2.62 -5.48 10.16
N ASP A 150 -2.28 -5.40 11.46
CA ASP A 150 -1.28 -4.46 11.96
C ASP A 150 0.10 -4.76 11.36
N GLY A 151 0.52 -6.04 11.34
CA GLY A 151 1.76 -6.47 10.71
C GLY A 151 1.85 -6.10 9.23
N ALA A 152 0.73 -6.19 8.54
CA ALA A 152 0.60 -5.82 7.13
C ALA A 152 0.31 -4.31 6.92
N GLY A 153 0.24 -3.50 7.98
CA GLY A 153 -0.04 -2.06 7.89
C GLY A 153 -1.45 -1.72 7.39
N PHE A 154 -2.40 -2.63 7.58
CA PHE A 154 -3.81 -2.43 7.23
C PHE A 154 -4.62 -2.12 8.49
N TYR A 155 -5.17 -0.91 8.57
CA TYR A 155 -5.94 -0.45 9.73
C TYR A 155 -7.39 -0.22 9.36
N PHE A 156 -8.28 -0.77 10.18
CA PHE A 156 -9.72 -0.66 10.03
C PHE A 156 -10.37 -0.28 11.37
N MET A 157 -11.58 0.25 11.31
CA MET A 157 -12.31 0.71 12.49
C MET A 157 -13.78 0.28 12.40
N PRO A 158 -14.36 -0.26 13.48
CA PRO A 158 -15.81 -0.52 13.55
C PRO A 158 -16.62 0.76 13.34
N ASN A 159 -17.72 0.66 12.59
CA ASN A 159 -18.70 1.71 12.38
C ASN A 159 -20.11 1.12 12.47
N GLY A 160 -20.64 1.05 13.67
CA GLY A 160 -21.90 0.34 13.93
C GLY A 160 -21.78 -1.16 13.64
N ASN A 161 -22.55 -1.66 12.71
CA ASN A 161 -22.49 -3.06 12.25
C ASN A 161 -21.46 -3.30 11.13
N ASP A 162 -20.95 -2.23 10.56
CA ASP A 162 -20.01 -2.23 9.45
C ASP A 162 -18.59 -1.81 9.90
N PHE A 163 -17.70 -1.57 8.94
CA PHE A 163 -16.34 -1.13 9.18
C PHE A 163 -15.93 -0.05 8.19
N ILE A 164 -15.13 0.90 8.67
CA ILE A 164 -14.39 1.84 7.82
C ILE A 164 -13.01 1.22 7.55
N HIS A 165 -12.67 1.04 6.28
CA HIS A 165 -11.39 0.45 5.88
C HIS A 165 -10.98 0.90 4.46
N ALA A 166 -9.71 0.75 4.13
CA ALA A 166 -9.21 0.96 2.78
C ALA A 166 -9.37 -0.30 1.92
N GLY A 167 -9.34 -0.15 0.60
CA GLY A 167 -9.17 -1.27 -0.33
C GLY A 167 -7.72 -1.33 -0.81
N ALA A 168 -7.09 -2.51 -0.74
CA ALA A 168 -5.76 -2.73 -1.27
C ALA A 168 -5.46 -4.22 -1.48
N LEU A 169 -4.52 -4.51 -2.38
CA LEU A 169 -3.80 -5.78 -2.42
C LEU A 169 -2.45 -5.58 -1.74
N ILE A 170 -2.08 -6.50 -0.86
CA ILE A 170 -0.78 -6.53 -0.20
C ILE A 170 -0.06 -7.78 -0.68
N VAL A 171 1.05 -7.60 -1.37
CA VAL A 171 1.77 -8.72 -1.99
C VAL A 171 3.01 -9.03 -1.16
N VAL A 172 3.17 -10.31 -0.84
CA VAL A 172 4.30 -10.81 -0.05
C VAL A 172 5.06 -11.90 -0.80
N SER A 173 6.35 -12.00 -0.50
CA SER A 173 7.21 -13.08 -1.00
C SER A 173 6.87 -14.42 -0.32
N PRO A 174 7.43 -15.56 -0.80
CA PRO A 174 7.28 -16.87 -0.14
C PRO A 174 7.73 -16.88 1.32
N GLU A 175 8.63 -15.98 1.72
CA GLU A 175 9.13 -15.81 3.09
C GLU A 175 8.26 -14.84 3.91
N GLY A 176 7.13 -14.39 3.37
CA GLY A 176 6.22 -13.46 4.03
C GLY A 176 6.67 -12.00 4.04
N LYS A 177 7.73 -11.64 3.29
CA LYS A 177 8.19 -10.26 3.20
C LYS A 177 7.25 -9.43 2.31
N ILE A 178 6.77 -8.30 2.80
CA ILE A 178 5.91 -7.39 2.07
C ILE A 178 6.72 -6.72 0.96
N THR A 179 6.34 -6.98 -0.29
CA THR A 179 7.06 -6.49 -1.47
C THR A 179 6.36 -5.34 -2.16
N ARG A 180 5.00 -5.33 -2.15
CA ARG A 180 4.24 -4.27 -2.81
C ARG A 180 2.86 -4.08 -2.20
N TYR A 181 2.37 -2.83 -2.26
CA TYR A 181 0.96 -2.47 -2.06
C TYR A 181 0.37 -1.98 -3.38
N ILE A 182 -0.84 -2.43 -3.71
CA ILE A 182 -1.63 -1.92 -4.82
C ILE A 182 -2.93 -1.38 -4.22
N ASN A 183 -2.98 -0.06 -4.05
CA ASN A 183 -4.08 0.64 -3.39
C ASN A 183 -5.29 0.79 -4.31
N GLY A 184 -6.49 0.77 -3.73
CA GLY A 184 -7.76 0.94 -4.41
C GLY A 184 -8.53 -0.37 -4.59
N ILE A 185 -9.53 -0.34 -5.46
CA ILE A 185 -10.44 -1.47 -5.74
C ILE A 185 -10.47 -1.82 -7.24
N ARG A 186 -9.66 -1.16 -8.03
CA ARG A 186 -9.49 -1.44 -9.47
C ARG A 186 -8.00 -1.61 -9.73
N TYR A 187 -7.64 -2.65 -10.43
CA TYR A 187 -6.25 -3.04 -10.60
C TYR A 187 -5.95 -3.26 -12.09
N LEU A 188 -4.78 -2.82 -12.52
CA LEU A 188 -4.28 -3.15 -13.84
C LEU A 188 -3.64 -4.55 -13.79
N PRO A 189 -3.97 -5.46 -14.71
CA PRO A 189 -3.36 -6.80 -14.76
C PRO A 189 -1.83 -6.76 -14.77
N PHE A 190 -1.26 -5.78 -15.45
CA PHE A 190 0.18 -5.57 -15.51
C PHE A 190 0.78 -5.25 -14.13
N ASP A 191 0.14 -4.41 -13.31
CA ASP A 191 0.64 -4.05 -11.98
C ASP A 191 0.65 -5.26 -11.05
N VAL A 192 -0.40 -6.08 -11.11
CA VAL A 192 -0.49 -7.32 -10.32
C VAL A 192 0.56 -8.33 -10.78
N LYS A 193 0.77 -8.50 -12.11
CA LYS A 193 1.80 -9.36 -12.67
C LYS A 193 3.20 -8.94 -12.19
N MET A 194 3.50 -7.65 -12.24
CA MET A 194 4.77 -7.11 -11.76
C MET A 194 4.96 -7.31 -10.26
N ALA A 195 3.89 -7.12 -9.47
CA ALA A 195 3.94 -7.35 -8.02
C ALA A 195 4.21 -8.82 -7.67
N VAL A 196 3.61 -9.76 -8.40
CA VAL A 196 3.88 -11.20 -8.25
C VAL A 196 5.33 -11.53 -8.63
N TYR A 197 5.83 -10.95 -9.73
CA TYR A 197 7.22 -11.15 -10.13
C TYR A 197 8.21 -10.61 -9.07
N GLU A 198 7.99 -9.42 -8.55
CA GLU A 198 8.81 -8.85 -7.48
C GLU A 198 8.77 -9.72 -6.22
N ALA A 199 7.59 -10.22 -5.85
CA ALA A 199 7.43 -11.12 -4.72
C ALA A 199 8.19 -12.44 -4.94
N SER A 200 8.19 -13.00 -6.17
CA SER A 200 8.90 -14.24 -6.49
C SER A 200 10.42 -14.11 -6.35
N THR A 201 10.95 -12.91 -6.53
CA THR A 201 12.39 -12.62 -6.40
C THR A 201 12.76 -12.00 -5.04
N GLY A 202 11.77 -11.78 -4.16
CA GLY A 202 11.94 -11.10 -2.87
C GLY A 202 12.37 -9.63 -2.99
N GLN A 203 12.23 -9.05 -4.19
CA GLN A 203 12.55 -7.64 -4.43
C GLN A 203 11.41 -6.76 -3.90
N VAL A 204 11.79 -5.69 -3.21
CA VAL A 204 10.84 -4.68 -2.75
C VAL A 204 10.76 -3.62 -3.84
N GLY A 205 9.64 -3.62 -4.57
CA GLY A 205 9.37 -2.60 -5.57
C GLY A 205 8.89 -1.30 -4.91
N PRO A 206 9.35 -0.11 -5.36
CA PRO A 206 8.72 1.13 -4.94
C PRO A 206 7.27 1.09 -5.43
N THR A 207 6.33 1.35 -4.53
CA THR A 207 4.94 1.53 -4.95
C THR A 207 4.92 2.67 -5.96
N ILE A 208 4.55 2.41 -7.21
CA ILE A 208 4.47 3.42 -8.28
C ILE A 208 3.63 4.62 -7.78
N ALA A 209 2.67 4.36 -6.89
CA ALA A 209 1.92 5.39 -6.19
C ALA A 209 2.79 6.44 -5.49
N ASN A 210 3.95 6.11 -4.95
CA ASN A 210 4.80 7.09 -4.24
C ASN A 210 5.49 8.06 -5.22
N VAL A 211 5.89 7.59 -6.39
CA VAL A 211 6.44 8.46 -7.46
C VAL A 211 5.31 9.28 -8.08
N LEU A 212 4.16 8.67 -8.35
CA LEU A 212 3.01 9.36 -8.91
C LEU A 212 2.37 10.34 -7.91
N ARG A 213 2.31 10.03 -6.62
CA ARG A 213 1.84 10.96 -5.57
C ARG A 213 2.69 12.22 -5.45
N PHE A 214 3.94 12.17 -5.81
CA PHE A 214 4.79 13.37 -5.85
C PHE A 214 4.36 14.30 -6.99
N CYS A 215 4.04 13.75 -8.17
CA CYS A 215 3.68 14.51 -9.36
C CYS A 215 2.17 14.76 -9.51
N TYR A 216 1.33 13.87 -8.95
CA TYR A 216 -0.11 13.92 -9.07
C TYR A 216 -0.79 14.00 -7.70
N SER A 217 -1.78 14.86 -7.57
CA SER A 217 -2.69 14.89 -6.42
C SER A 217 -4.03 14.27 -6.82
N TYR A 218 -4.55 13.40 -5.97
CA TYR A 218 -5.90 12.89 -6.15
C TYR A 218 -6.91 13.98 -5.82
N ASN A 219 -7.78 14.32 -6.77
CA ASN A 219 -8.92 15.21 -6.56
C ASN A 219 -10.15 14.36 -6.22
N PRO A 220 -10.62 14.38 -4.95
CA PRO A 220 -11.78 13.58 -4.53
C PRO A 220 -13.09 14.01 -5.18
N GLU A 221 -13.22 15.27 -5.57
CA GLU A 221 -14.45 15.79 -6.21
C GLU A 221 -14.58 15.36 -7.67
N GLY A 222 -13.46 15.23 -8.38
CA GLY A 222 -13.44 14.82 -9.79
C GLY A 222 -13.11 13.34 -10.03
N HIS A 223 -12.89 12.53 -8.97
CA HIS A 223 -12.44 11.13 -9.06
C HIS A 223 -11.25 10.88 -10.00
N ALA A 224 -10.39 11.90 -10.18
CA ALA A 224 -9.28 11.90 -11.13
C ALA A 224 -7.97 12.35 -10.47
N TYR A 225 -6.87 11.85 -11.00
CA TYR A 225 -5.54 12.34 -10.64
C TYR A 225 -5.23 13.60 -11.45
N THR A 226 -4.98 14.71 -10.75
CA THR A 226 -4.56 15.97 -11.37
C THR A 226 -3.08 16.22 -11.12
N LEU A 227 -2.38 16.73 -12.12
CA LEU A 227 -0.98 17.14 -12.00
C LEU A 227 -0.84 18.24 -10.94
N ASN A 228 0.03 18.00 -9.96
CA ASN A 228 0.34 19.00 -8.94
C ASN A 228 1.39 19.98 -9.50
N PHE A 229 0.93 20.96 -10.29
CA PHE A 229 1.78 21.98 -10.91
C PHE A 229 2.66 22.72 -9.90
N MET A 230 2.16 22.94 -8.68
CA MET A 230 2.91 23.69 -7.66
C MET A 230 4.17 22.91 -7.21
N ARG A 231 4.07 21.60 -7.02
CA ARG A 231 5.24 20.79 -6.64
C ARG A 231 6.23 20.63 -7.79
N ILE A 232 5.71 20.42 -9.00
CA ILE A 232 6.56 20.29 -10.20
C ILE A 232 7.30 21.60 -10.45
N SER A 233 6.61 22.75 -10.42
CA SER A 233 7.24 24.06 -10.63
C SER A 233 8.27 24.39 -9.54
N LEU A 234 8.02 24.00 -8.28
CA LEU A 234 8.98 24.18 -7.19
C LEU A 234 10.29 23.41 -7.46
N VAL A 235 10.19 22.13 -7.84
CA VAL A 235 11.39 21.30 -8.13
C VAL A 235 12.15 21.84 -9.33
N VAL A 236 11.43 22.23 -10.40
CA VAL A 236 12.05 22.85 -11.59
C VAL A 236 12.74 24.14 -11.23
N THR A 237 12.10 25.02 -10.46
CA THR A 237 12.66 26.31 -10.04
C THR A 237 13.91 26.10 -9.16
N LEU A 238 13.84 25.19 -8.18
CA LEU A 238 14.99 24.87 -7.34
C LEU A 238 16.15 24.27 -8.16
N GLY A 239 15.84 23.42 -9.14
CA GLY A 239 16.83 22.90 -10.09
C GLY A 239 17.51 24.00 -10.89
N PHE A 240 16.74 24.95 -11.46
CA PHE A 240 17.29 26.10 -12.18
C PHE A 240 18.16 26.99 -11.29
N VAL A 241 17.69 27.29 -10.07
CA VAL A 241 18.47 28.08 -9.09
C VAL A 241 19.76 27.35 -8.72
N GLY A 242 19.70 26.04 -8.48
CA GLY A 242 20.88 25.22 -8.18
C GLY A 242 21.92 25.25 -9.31
N VAL A 243 21.49 25.04 -10.57
CA VAL A 243 22.35 25.11 -11.75
C VAL A 243 22.93 26.52 -11.92
N PHE A 244 22.10 27.57 -11.76
CA PHE A 244 22.54 28.95 -11.84
C PHE A 244 23.63 29.26 -10.82
N VAL A 245 23.41 28.90 -9.56
CA VAL A 245 24.38 29.07 -8.46
C VAL A 245 25.66 28.31 -8.78
N LEU A 246 25.59 27.09 -9.25
CA LEU A 246 26.74 26.24 -9.59
C LEU A 246 27.54 26.86 -10.75
N VAL A 247 26.88 27.36 -11.78
CA VAL A 247 27.55 28.01 -12.92
C VAL A 247 28.17 29.32 -12.53
N PHE A 248 27.55 30.16 -11.70
CA PHE A 248 28.06 31.46 -11.32
C PHE A 248 29.12 31.42 -10.20
N ILE A 249 29.03 30.43 -9.28
CA ILE A 249 29.99 30.28 -8.18
C ILE A 249 31.23 29.47 -8.62
N VAL A 250 31.03 28.42 -9.44
CA VAL A 250 32.10 27.50 -9.85
C VAL A 250 32.91 28.01 -11.05
N ARG A 251 32.33 28.93 -11.89
CA ARG A 251 33.16 29.54 -12.96
C ARG A 251 34.25 30.39 -12.39
N PRO A 252 35.53 30.03 -12.58
CA PRO A 252 36.67 30.86 -12.11
C PRO A 252 36.60 32.21 -12.86
N ARG A 253 36.62 33.32 -12.09
CA ARG A 253 36.80 34.65 -12.66
C ARG A 253 38.09 34.65 -13.46
N LYS A 254 37.99 34.75 -14.78
CA LYS A 254 39.19 35.00 -15.62
C LYS A 254 39.85 36.29 -15.12
N LYS A 255 41.09 36.17 -14.59
CA LYS A 255 41.92 37.33 -14.29
C LYS A 255 42.10 38.11 -15.60
N GLN A 256 41.70 39.38 -15.62
CA GLN A 256 42.08 40.27 -16.71
C GLN A 256 43.60 40.48 -16.66
N PRO A 257 44.28 40.37 -17.81
CA PRO A 257 45.70 40.76 -17.85
C PRO A 257 45.81 42.27 -17.64
N GLU A 258 46.61 42.69 -16.66
CA GLU A 258 47.04 44.05 -16.47
C GLU A 258 47.78 44.53 -17.74
N ARG A 259 47.36 45.68 -18.26
CA ARG A 259 48.10 46.43 -19.28
C ARG A 259 48.97 47.45 -18.56
#